data_ec4f45fd9c4c0f2e10fdb4278da597a9
#
_entry.id   ec4f45fd9c4c0f2e10fdb4278da597a9
#
_cell.length_a   1.000
_cell.length_b   1.000
_cell.length_c   1.000
_cell.angle_alpha   90.00
_cell.angle_beta   90.00
_cell.angle_gamma   90.00
#
_symmetry.space_group_name_H-M   'P 1'
#
loop_
_entity.id
_entity.type
_entity.pdbx_description
1 polymer ?
#
loop_
_entity_poly.entity_id
_entity_poly.type
_entity_poly.pdbx_seq_one_letter_code
_entity_poly.pdbx_strand_id
1 'polypeptide(L)'
;MIVGDGVLGVPQRADPCCTGMSGRLSSILLEEGAIMSTKLHPVLSIRLFREDKCFGSGIAQLLRGVQTHRSLRAAAMEMGMAYSKAWTIMRNCEAQLGFPLLNSTTGGKHGGGASLTPEAEQLLDAYERYCKKLRQAADRLFTEEFEAFL
;
A
#
# COMPACT_ATOMS: atom_id res chain seq x y z
N MET A 1 20.61 -41.68 11.30
CA MET A 1 19.55 -40.94 12.01
C MET A 1 19.49 -39.56 11.38
N ILE A 2 18.54 -39.35 10.45
CA ILE A 2 18.45 -38.18 9.57
C ILE A 2 17.33 -37.30 10.09
N VAL A 3 17.65 -36.09 10.46
CA VAL A 3 16.67 -35.07 10.89
C VAL A 3 16.32 -34.21 9.66
N GLY A 4 15.03 -34.22 9.28
CA GLY A 4 14.54 -33.49 8.14
C GLY A 4 14.30 -32.03 8.48
N ASP A 5 14.84 -31.12 7.65
CA ASP A 5 14.58 -29.70 7.70
C ASP A 5 13.24 -29.37 7.01
N GLY A 6 12.26 -28.99 7.83
CA GLY A 6 10.99 -28.47 7.36
C GLY A 6 11.14 -27.02 6.93
N VAL A 7 11.14 -26.78 5.62
CA VAL A 7 11.05 -25.45 5.06
C VAL A 7 9.61 -24.94 5.24
N LEU A 8 9.41 -24.07 6.23
CA LEU A 8 8.16 -23.33 6.41
C LEU A 8 8.04 -22.28 5.29
N GLY A 9 7.14 -22.55 4.35
CA GLY A 9 6.76 -21.59 3.31
C GLY A 9 6.14 -20.34 3.92
N VAL A 10 6.79 -19.21 3.75
CA VAL A 10 6.27 -17.89 4.11
C VAL A 10 5.21 -17.50 3.07
N PRO A 11 3.96 -17.21 3.44
CA PRO A 11 2.98 -16.73 2.47
C PRO A 11 3.38 -15.32 2.00
N GLN A 12 3.66 -15.19 0.73
CA GLN A 12 3.88 -13.90 0.08
C GLN A 12 2.57 -13.12 0.07
N ARG A 13 2.46 -12.14 0.96
CA ARG A 13 1.42 -11.13 0.87
C ARG A 13 1.82 -10.14 -0.22
N ALA A 14 1.03 -10.09 -1.28
CA ALA A 14 1.16 -9.07 -2.31
C ALA A 14 1.06 -7.68 -1.68
N ASP A 15 2.06 -6.83 -1.90
CA ASP A 15 2.03 -5.44 -1.46
C ASP A 15 0.98 -4.66 -2.27
N PRO A 16 -0.03 -4.06 -1.63
CA PRO A 16 -1.15 -3.41 -2.32
C PRO A 16 -0.81 -2.07 -2.97
N CYS A 17 0.44 -1.67 -2.99
CA CYS A 17 0.86 -0.39 -3.58
C CYS A 17 0.99 -0.41 -5.11
N CYS A 18 0.71 -1.54 -5.79
CA CYS A 18 0.92 -1.69 -7.24
C CYS A 18 -0.38 -1.83 -8.06
N THR A 19 -1.56 -1.70 -7.47
CA THR A 19 -2.83 -1.88 -8.21
C THR A 19 -3.48 -0.55 -8.55
N GLY A 20 -2.97 0.09 -9.57
CA GLY A 20 -3.58 1.25 -10.22
C GLY A 20 -3.60 1.08 -11.74
N MET A 21 -4.19 -0.01 -12.24
CA MET A 21 -4.63 -0.10 -13.64
C MET A 21 -5.82 -1.05 -13.74
N SER A 22 -7.02 -0.47 -13.66
CA SER A 22 -8.24 -1.11 -14.11
C SER A 22 -8.27 -1.06 -15.64
N GLY A 23 -7.89 -2.17 -16.27
CA GLY A 23 -8.00 -2.41 -17.71
C GLY A 23 -8.87 -3.62 -17.94
N ARG A 24 -9.96 -3.44 -18.68
CA ARG A 24 -10.98 -4.42 -19.05
C ARG A 24 -10.37 -5.73 -19.54
N LEU A 25 -10.77 -6.84 -18.91
CA LEU A 25 -10.55 -8.17 -19.44
C LEU A 25 -11.47 -8.37 -20.65
N SER A 26 -10.88 -8.31 -21.83
CA SER A 26 -11.50 -8.82 -23.04
C SER A 26 -10.93 -10.23 -23.28
N SER A 27 -11.83 -11.17 -23.41
CA SER A 27 -11.61 -12.59 -23.63
C SER A 27 -10.66 -12.89 -24.78
N ILE A 28 -9.53 -13.57 -24.52
CA ILE A 28 -8.77 -14.31 -25.54
C ILE A 28 -8.31 -15.64 -24.95
N LEU A 29 -8.89 -16.70 -25.49
CA LEU A 29 -8.44 -18.07 -25.69
C LEU A 29 -7.24 -18.61 -24.89
N LEU A 30 -7.51 -19.75 -24.26
CA LEU A 30 -6.56 -20.72 -23.72
C LEU A 30 -5.46 -21.07 -24.73
N GLU A 31 -4.20 -20.79 -24.35
CA GLU A 31 -3.07 -21.57 -24.84
C GLU A 31 -2.26 -22.09 -23.66
N GLU A 32 -1.99 -23.37 -23.71
CA GLU A 32 -1.30 -24.15 -22.71
C GLU A 32 0.15 -23.70 -22.57
N GLY A 33 0.64 -23.65 -21.32
CA GLY A 33 2.07 -23.65 -21.04
C GLY A 33 2.70 -22.30 -20.71
N ALA A 34 2.02 -21.41 -19.99
CA ALA A 34 2.73 -20.30 -19.35
C ALA A 34 3.59 -20.86 -18.19
N ILE A 35 4.81 -21.28 -18.49
CA ILE A 35 5.88 -21.34 -17.51
C ILE A 35 5.96 -19.94 -16.95
N MET A 36 5.51 -19.73 -15.71
CA MET A 36 5.70 -18.47 -14.98
C MET A 36 7.22 -18.31 -14.80
N SER A 37 7.85 -17.64 -15.78
CA SER A 37 9.22 -17.16 -15.62
C SER A 37 9.17 -16.13 -14.49
N THR A 38 9.43 -16.59 -13.28
CA THR A 38 9.64 -15.73 -12.12
C THR A 38 10.98 -15.03 -12.29
N LYS A 39 10.97 -13.97 -13.11
CA LYS A 39 12.16 -13.13 -13.24
C LYS A 39 12.50 -12.53 -11.90
N LEU A 40 13.78 -12.53 -11.58
CA LEU A 40 14.29 -11.86 -10.39
C LEU A 40 13.90 -10.38 -10.46
N HIS A 41 13.38 -9.81 -9.36
CA HIS A 41 12.97 -8.41 -9.28
C HIS A 41 13.14 -7.86 -7.86
N PRO A 42 13.49 -6.57 -7.69
CA PRO A 42 13.62 -5.97 -6.38
C PRO A 42 12.24 -5.66 -5.77
N VAL A 43 12.11 -5.86 -4.45
CA VAL A 43 10.92 -5.45 -3.68
C VAL A 43 11.35 -4.41 -2.64
N LEU A 44 10.75 -3.21 -2.70
CA LEU A 44 11.02 -2.13 -1.76
C LEU A 44 9.81 -1.85 -0.87
N SER A 45 10.03 -1.80 0.44
CA SER A 45 9.06 -1.36 1.43
C SER A 45 9.52 -0.06 2.08
N ILE A 46 8.84 1.04 1.76
CA ILE A 46 9.21 2.39 2.20
C ILE A 46 8.32 2.79 3.37
N ARG A 47 8.94 3.17 4.47
CA ARG A 47 8.26 3.63 5.68
C ARG A 47 8.94 4.90 6.18
N LEU A 48 8.13 5.85 6.64
CA LEU A 48 8.63 7.08 7.25
C LEU A 48 8.53 6.97 8.78
N PHE A 49 9.57 7.40 9.45
CA PHE A 49 9.67 7.42 10.90
C PHE A 49 9.95 8.85 11.39
N ARG A 50 9.48 9.15 12.58
CA ARG A 50 9.93 10.28 13.39
C ARG A 50 10.59 9.71 14.65
N GLU A 51 9.91 9.60 15.76
CA GLU A 51 10.33 8.76 16.89
C GLU A 51 9.91 7.31 16.65
N ASP A 52 8.68 7.13 16.20
CA ASP A 52 8.10 5.87 15.78
C ASP A 52 7.71 5.89 14.31
N LYS A 53 7.25 4.74 13.80
CA LYS A 53 6.71 4.63 12.45
C LYS A 53 5.50 5.54 12.30
N CYS A 54 5.64 6.59 11.50
CA CYS A 54 4.57 7.57 11.31
C CYS A 54 3.81 7.44 9.99
N PHE A 55 4.41 6.90 8.92
CA PHE A 55 3.75 6.78 7.62
C PHE A 55 4.27 5.59 6.81
N GLY A 56 3.49 5.09 5.85
CA GLY A 56 3.88 3.99 4.98
C GLY A 56 2.76 3.59 4.02
N SER A 57 3.00 2.55 3.21
CA SER A 57 2.08 2.09 2.16
C SER A 57 0.66 1.81 2.63
N GLY A 58 0.48 1.18 3.80
CA GLY A 58 -0.85 0.89 4.35
C GLY A 58 -1.64 2.15 4.73
N ILE A 59 -0.96 3.19 5.25
CA ILE A 59 -1.60 4.47 5.57
C ILE A 59 -1.93 5.22 4.27
N ALA A 60 -1.03 5.23 3.30
CA ALA A 60 -1.25 5.83 1.99
C ALA A 60 -2.48 5.19 1.30
N GLN A 61 -2.59 3.86 1.31
CA GLN A 61 -3.74 3.15 0.76
C GLN A 61 -5.04 3.50 1.49
N LEU A 62 -5.01 3.58 2.81
CA LEU A 62 -6.18 3.95 3.60
C LEU A 62 -6.64 5.39 3.28
N LEU A 63 -5.72 6.34 3.12
CA LEU A 63 -6.03 7.71 2.71
C LEU A 63 -6.60 7.76 1.29
N ARG A 64 -6.04 7.02 0.33
CA ARG A 64 -6.63 6.89 -1.03
C ARG A 64 -8.04 6.31 -0.98
N GLY A 65 -8.27 5.28 -0.17
CA GLY A 65 -9.61 4.73 0.05
C GLY A 65 -10.59 5.78 0.59
N VAL A 66 -10.14 6.63 1.53
CA VAL A 66 -10.98 7.75 2.02
C VAL A 66 -11.29 8.78 0.92
N GLN A 67 -10.35 9.13 0.06
CA GLN A 67 -10.60 10.00 -1.08
C GLN A 67 -11.68 9.43 -2.02
N THR A 68 -11.60 8.13 -2.28
CA THR A 68 -12.52 7.42 -3.19
C THR A 68 -13.92 7.26 -2.58
N HIS A 69 -13.99 6.76 -1.35
CA HIS A 69 -15.26 6.37 -0.72
C HIS A 69 -15.88 7.46 0.16
N ARG A 70 -15.16 8.53 0.43
CA ARG A 70 -15.56 9.59 1.38
C ARG A 70 -15.91 9.05 2.76
N SER A 71 -15.29 7.91 3.14
CA SER A 71 -15.58 7.18 4.37
C SER A 71 -14.38 6.35 4.81
N LEU A 72 -13.88 6.59 6.03
CA LEU A 72 -12.83 5.78 6.64
C LEU A 72 -13.28 4.33 6.88
N ARG A 73 -14.58 4.13 7.18
CA ARG A 73 -15.14 2.78 7.36
C ARG A 73 -15.10 1.98 6.06
N ALA A 74 -15.52 2.59 4.95
CA ALA A 74 -15.51 1.93 3.65
C ALA A 74 -14.07 1.63 3.18
N ALA A 75 -13.14 2.57 3.35
CA ALA A 75 -11.73 2.36 3.06
C ALA A 75 -11.11 1.22 3.89
N ALA A 76 -11.43 1.14 5.18
CA ALA A 76 -10.99 0.05 6.04
C ALA A 76 -11.54 -1.32 5.61
N MET A 77 -12.82 -1.37 5.23
CA MET A 77 -13.46 -2.59 4.74
C MET A 77 -12.82 -3.09 3.43
N GLU A 78 -12.53 -2.19 2.49
CA GLU A 78 -11.82 -2.53 1.25
C GLU A 78 -10.45 -3.14 1.52
N MET A 79 -9.76 -2.67 2.55
CA MET A 79 -8.46 -3.21 2.99
C MET A 79 -8.58 -4.46 3.89
N GLY A 80 -9.79 -4.98 4.13
CA GLY A 80 -10.01 -6.14 4.99
C GLY A 80 -9.66 -5.89 6.46
N MET A 81 -9.74 -4.64 6.94
CA MET A 81 -9.43 -4.32 8.34
C MET A 81 -10.64 -3.79 9.11
N ALA A 82 -10.64 -4.02 10.43
CA ALA A 82 -11.66 -3.46 11.31
C ALA A 82 -11.55 -1.93 11.36
N TYR A 83 -12.71 -1.24 11.39
CA TYR A 83 -12.77 0.21 11.50
C TYR A 83 -12.00 0.77 12.71
N SER A 84 -12.11 0.11 13.87
CA SER A 84 -11.37 0.51 15.07
C SER A 84 -9.85 0.51 14.88
N LYS A 85 -9.35 -0.49 14.14
CA LYS A 85 -7.91 -0.58 13.79
C LYS A 85 -7.51 0.56 12.83
N ALA A 86 -8.31 0.84 11.81
CA ALA A 86 -8.06 1.95 10.89
C ALA A 86 -8.04 3.29 11.63
N TRP A 87 -8.99 3.50 12.56
CA TRP A 87 -9.04 4.68 13.39
C TRP A 87 -7.81 4.85 14.28
N THR A 88 -7.38 3.78 14.94
CA THR A 88 -6.16 3.79 15.77
C THR A 88 -4.92 4.12 14.94
N ILE A 89 -4.78 3.53 13.75
CA ILE A 89 -3.67 3.82 12.84
C ILE A 89 -3.66 5.30 12.45
N MET A 90 -4.82 5.88 12.08
CA MET A 90 -4.92 7.30 11.74
C MET A 90 -4.51 8.19 12.90
N ARG A 91 -5.03 7.95 14.10
CA ARG A 91 -4.71 8.72 15.29
C ARG A 91 -3.23 8.68 15.66
N ASN A 92 -2.62 7.51 15.60
CA ASN A 92 -1.18 7.37 15.87
C ASN A 92 -0.35 8.12 14.81
N CYS A 93 -0.76 8.07 13.56
CA CYS A 93 -0.11 8.79 12.48
C CYS A 93 -0.23 10.32 12.69
N GLU A 94 -1.42 10.83 13.00
CA GLU A 94 -1.67 12.24 13.29
C GLU A 94 -0.84 12.73 14.49
N ALA A 95 -0.75 11.94 15.55
CA ALA A 95 0.04 12.26 16.74
C ALA A 95 1.54 12.40 16.40
N GLN A 96 2.07 11.51 15.57
CA GLN A 96 3.46 11.56 15.14
C GLN A 96 3.74 12.70 14.15
N LEU A 97 2.81 13.00 13.26
CA LEU A 97 2.95 14.08 12.27
C LEU A 97 2.73 15.47 12.85
N GLY A 98 1.88 15.58 13.88
CA GLY A 98 1.54 16.83 14.54
C GLY A 98 0.43 17.63 13.85
N PHE A 99 -0.27 17.01 12.88
CA PHE A 99 -1.43 17.61 12.20
C PHE A 99 -2.50 16.55 11.88
N PRO A 100 -3.78 16.93 11.76
CA PRO A 100 -4.85 16.02 11.43
C PRO A 100 -4.74 15.55 9.96
N LEU A 101 -5.06 14.30 9.72
CA LEU A 101 -5.11 13.73 8.37
C LEU A 101 -6.53 13.72 7.80
N LEU A 102 -7.54 13.65 8.68
CA LEU A 102 -8.93 13.52 8.28
C LEU A 102 -9.78 14.65 8.84
N ASN A 103 -10.62 15.22 7.98
CA ASN A 103 -11.78 16.00 8.36
C ASN A 103 -12.97 15.04 8.48
N SER A 104 -13.49 14.82 9.70
CA SER A 104 -14.69 14.03 9.92
C SER A 104 -15.91 14.95 9.98
N THR A 105 -16.90 14.73 9.16
CA THR A 105 -18.21 15.34 9.30
C THR A 105 -19.07 14.46 10.20
N THR A 106 -19.44 15.00 11.35
CA THR A 106 -20.33 14.32 12.32
C THR A 106 -21.69 14.12 11.65
N GLY A 107 -22.16 12.87 11.64
CA GLY A 107 -23.23 12.42 10.78
C GLY A 107 -24.58 13.10 10.97
N GLY A 108 -25.20 13.40 9.84
CA GLY A 108 -26.65 13.48 9.68
C GLY A 108 -27.24 12.10 9.33
N LYS A 109 -28.50 12.07 8.87
CA LYS A 109 -29.33 10.89 8.57
C LYS A 109 -28.71 9.81 7.65
N HIS A 110 -27.52 10.09 7.06
CA HIS A 110 -26.80 9.19 6.13
C HIS A 110 -25.39 8.75 6.58
N GLY A 111 -25.07 8.90 7.88
CA GLY A 111 -23.75 8.52 8.42
C GLY A 111 -22.68 9.62 8.22
N GLY A 112 -21.68 9.65 9.09
CA GLY A 112 -20.58 10.61 9.01
C GLY A 112 -19.66 10.32 7.82
N GLY A 113 -19.32 11.36 7.05
CA GLY A 113 -18.32 11.31 5.98
C GLY A 113 -16.90 11.57 6.53
N ALA A 114 -15.89 11.22 5.75
CA ALA A 114 -14.51 11.61 5.99
C ALA A 114 -13.89 12.12 4.69
N SER A 115 -13.11 13.20 4.79
CA SER A 115 -12.28 13.70 3.70
C SER A 115 -10.87 13.94 4.23
N LEU A 116 -9.89 14.00 3.34
CA LEU A 116 -8.54 14.36 3.72
C LEU A 116 -8.46 15.85 4.05
N THR A 117 -7.50 16.19 4.93
CA THR A 117 -7.06 17.58 5.09
C THR A 117 -6.12 17.97 3.93
N PRO A 118 -5.95 19.27 3.64
CA PRO A 118 -4.99 19.71 2.61
C PRO A 118 -3.56 19.22 2.88
N GLU A 119 -3.16 19.16 4.15
CA GLU A 119 -1.86 18.67 4.59
C GLU A 119 -1.72 17.16 4.31
N ALA A 120 -2.78 16.38 4.55
CA ALA A 120 -2.80 14.96 4.25
C ALA A 120 -2.72 14.67 2.76
N GLU A 121 -3.39 15.46 1.92
CA GLU A 121 -3.30 15.34 0.46
C GLU A 121 -1.87 15.63 -0.02
N GLN A 122 -1.26 16.72 0.45
CA GLN A 122 0.13 17.06 0.11
C GLN A 122 1.12 15.97 0.55
N LEU A 123 0.96 15.42 1.76
CA LEU A 123 1.80 14.35 2.29
C LEU A 123 1.65 13.08 1.44
N LEU A 124 0.42 12.69 1.12
CA LEU A 124 0.13 11.51 0.32
C LEU A 124 0.77 11.61 -1.07
N ASP A 125 0.58 12.73 -1.74
CA ASP A 125 1.17 12.97 -3.06
C ASP A 125 2.71 13.00 -3.03
N ALA A 126 3.28 13.61 -1.99
CA ALA A 126 4.73 13.63 -1.80
C ALA A 126 5.29 12.23 -1.58
N TYR A 127 4.63 11.43 -0.73
CA TYR A 127 5.01 10.04 -0.47
C TYR A 127 4.94 9.17 -1.73
N GLU A 128 3.88 9.29 -2.51
CA GLU A 128 3.72 8.52 -3.75
C GLU A 128 4.76 8.90 -4.80
N ARG A 129 5.03 10.20 -4.98
CA ARG A 129 6.11 10.66 -5.86
C ARG A 129 7.47 10.14 -5.41
N TYR A 130 7.74 10.17 -4.11
CA TYR A 130 8.98 9.64 -3.54
C TYR A 130 9.11 8.14 -3.78
N CYS A 131 8.08 7.35 -3.49
CA CYS A 131 8.06 5.92 -3.74
C CYS A 131 8.30 5.59 -5.23
N LYS A 132 7.65 6.33 -6.14
CA LYS A 132 7.82 6.15 -7.59
C LYS A 132 9.28 6.38 -8.02
N LYS A 133 9.89 7.47 -7.55
CA LYS A 133 11.30 7.79 -7.87
C LYS A 133 12.25 6.73 -7.33
N LEU A 134 12.02 6.25 -6.11
CA LEU A 134 12.86 5.20 -5.51
C LEU A 134 12.76 3.88 -6.27
N ARG A 135 11.56 3.46 -6.68
CA ARG A 135 11.40 2.26 -7.51
C ARG A 135 12.16 2.38 -8.82
N GLN A 136 12.00 3.49 -9.54
CA GLN A 136 12.73 3.73 -10.78
C GLN A 136 14.25 3.70 -10.61
N ALA A 137 14.76 4.22 -9.50
CA ALA A 137 16.17 4.16 -9.18
C ALA A 137 16.62 2.73 -8.84
N ALA A 138 15.80 2.01 -8.04
CA ALA A 138 16.07 0.63 -7.67
C ALA A 138 16.05 -0.32 -8.88
N ASP A 139 15.11 -0.16 -9.81
CA ASP A 139 15.04 -0.97 -11.02
C ASP A 139 16.28 -0.79 -11.90
N ARG A 140 16.77 0.45 -12.03
CA ARG A 140 18.03 0.71 -12.76
C ARG A 140 19.23 0.06 -12.09
N LEU A 141 19.42 0.33 -10.79
CA LEU A 141 20.51 -0.26 -10.03
C LEU A 141 20.43 -1.79 -10.01
N PHE A 142 19.24 -2.34 -9.90
CA PHE A 142 19.05 -3.78 -9.94
C PHE A 142 19.49 -4.37 -11.30
N THR A 143 19.12 -3.73 -12.40
CA THR A 143 19.53 -4.19 -13.74
C THR A 143 21.06 -4.10 -13.90
N GLU A 144 21.68 -3.02 -13.41
CA GLU A 144 23.12 -2.82 -13.46
C GLU A 144 23.90 -3.88 -12.67
N GLU A 145 23.44 -4.16 -11.42
CA GLU A 145 24.17 -5.04 -10.49
C GLU A 145 23.87 -6.53 -10.70
N PHE A 146 22.70 -6.86 -11.24
CA PHE A 146 22.22 -8.24 -11.39
C PHE A 146 22.12 -8.73 -12.84
N GLU A 147 22.74 -8.02 -13.79
CA GLU A 147 22.70 -8.36 -15.22
C GLU A 147 23.02 -9.84 -15.49
N ALA A 148 24.00 -10.39 -14.79
CA ALA A 148 24.43 -11.78 -14.97
C ALA A 148 23.41 -12.83 -14.44
N PHE A 149 22.37 -12.40 -13.74
CA PHE A 149 21.35 -13.26 -13.13
C PHE A 149 19.95 -13.07 -13.73
N LEU A 150 19.78 -12.17 -14.69
CA LEU A 150 18.53 -11.87 -15.38
C LEU A 150 18.39 -12.69 -16.67
#